data_d2bcdd73d7dadcaff7321ad43703c5a9
#
_entry.id   d2bcdd73d7dadcaff7321ad43703c5a9
#
_cell.length_a   1.000
_cell.length_b   1.000
_cell.length_c   1.000
_cell.angle_alpha   90.00
_cell.angle_beta   90.00
_cell.angle_gamma   90.00
#
_symmetry.space_group_name_H-M   'P 1'
#
loop_
_entity.id
_entity.type
_entity.pdbx_description
1 polymer ?
#
loop_
_entity_poly.entity_id
_entity_poly.type
_entity_poly.pdbx_seq_one_letter_code
_entity_poly.pdbx_strand_id
1 'polypeptide(L)'
;MLYKEFDAATTPIEGRMLLEASAGTGKTYSLMRVLLRLLVEKGIELDRILVVTFTNAATDELSSRLRSNLTELIEQIRLNKSGSFNDLLDSWGEKKYSQDIILEKLQTALNKIDDAAIFTIHGFCQRILQDFVFSSKGNYDFEIGDDSNAKDKALSTFLRTNLPKAYPGYPT
;
A
#
# COMPACT_ATOMS: atom_id res chain seq x y z
N MET A 1 26.46 -4.44 3.36
CA MET A 1 25.37 -3.74 2.63
C MET A 1 25.79 -2.28 2.54
N LEU A 2 25.97 -1.74 1.35
CA LEU A 2 26.33 -0.32 1.19
C LEU A 2 25.05 0.50 1.30
N TYR A 3 24.91 1.25 2.37
CA TYR A 3 23.85 2.25 2.51
C TYR A 3 24.11 3.36 1.48
N LYS A 4 23.12 3.64 0.66
CA LYS A 4 23.14 4.73 -0.30
C LYS A 4 22.12 5.77 0.16
N GLU A 5 22.48 7.04 0.13
CA GLU A 5 21.54 8.11 0.41
C GLU A 5 20.37 8.04 -0.57
N PHE A 6 19.15 8.11 -0.01
CA PHE A 6 17.92 8.03 -0.80
C PHE A 6 17.41 9.44 -1.10
N ASP A 7 17.42 9.79 -2.37
CA ASP A 7 16.73 10.97 -2.88
C ASP A 7 15.39 10.54 -3.49
N ALA A 8 14.29 11.05 -2.94
CA ALA A 8 12.95 10.68 -3.32
C ALA A 8 12.57 11.09 -4.75
N ALA A 9 13.22 12.13 -5.31
CA ALA A 9 12.96 12.64 -6.65
C ALA A 9 13.78 11.91 -7.74
N THR A 10 15.00 11.48 -7.42
CA THR A 10 15.96 11.02 -8.43
C THR A 10 16.40 9.57 -8.30
N THR A 11 16.40 8.99 -7.08
CA THR A 11 16.83 7.59 -6.91
C THR A 11 16.01 6.64 -7.79
N PRO A 12 16.63 5.76 -8.60
CA PRO A 12 15.91 4.81 -9.44
C PRO A 12 14.97 3.91 -8.64
N ILE A 13 13.74 3.76 -9.12
CA ILE A 13 12.72 2.88 -8.50
C ILE A 13 12.74 1.56 -9.27
N GLU A 14 13.47 0.56 -8.75
CA GLU A 14 13.67 -0.73 -9.40
C GLU A 14 13.83 -1.86 -8.37
N GLY A 15 13.30 -3.03 -8.71
CA GLY A 15 13.45 -4.24 -7.92
C GLY A 15 12.90 -4.12 -6.49
N ARG A 16 13.69 -4.59 -5.52
CA ARG A 16 13.35 -4.52 -4.09
C ARG A 16 14.18 -3.42 -3.43
N MET A 17 13.49 -2.49 -2.78
CA MET A 17 14.13 -1.37 -2.08
C MET A 17 13.73 -1.42 -0.61
N LEU A 18 14.69 -1.22 0.28
CA LEU A 18 14.47 -1.00 1.70
C LEU A 18 14.86 0.45 2.02
N LEU A 19 13.89 1.24 2.46
CA LEU A 19 14.11 2.60 2.92
C LEU A 19 14.10 2.63 4.45
N GLU A 20 15.27 2.80 5.03
CA GLU A 20 15.41 2.98 6.47
C GLU A 20 15.38 4.47 6.83
N ALA A 21 14.53 4.82 7.76
CA ALA A 21 14.38 6.19 8.21
C ALA A 21 13.88 6.23 9.67
N SER A 22 14.46 7.08 10.49
CA SER A 22 14.03 7.30 11.87
C SER A 22 12.63 7.96 11.95
N ALA A 23 12.03 8.02 13.13
CA ALA A 23 10.77 8.74 13.31
C ALA A 23 10.97 10.23 12.98
N GLY A 24 10.02 10.83 12.23
CA GLY A 24 10.10 12.24 11.84
C GLY A 24 11.02 12.59 10.68
N THR A 25 11.76 11.64 10.08
CA THR A 25 12.72 11.90 9.00
C THR A 25 12.12 11.89 7.58
N GLY A 26 10.81 12.02 7.44
CA GLY A 26 10.18 12.17 6.12
C GLY A 26 9.81 10.86 5.42
N LYS A 27 9.65 9.73 6.11
CA LYS A 27 9.20 8.47 5.49
C LYS A 27 7.96 8.63 4.63
N THR A 28 6.92 9.27 5.17
CA THR A 28 5.66 9.50 4.45
C THR A 28 5.87 10.45 3.26
N TYR A 29 6.73 11.46 3.41
CA TYR A 29 7.13 12.35 2.32
C TYR A 29 7.77 11.56 1.17
N SER A 30 8.76 10.75 1.49
CA SER A 30 9.46 9.89 0.51
C SER A 30 8.50 8.91 -0.17
N LEU A 31 7.59 8.29 0.60
CA LEU A 31 6.58 7.39 0.04
C LEU A 31 5.67 8.11 -0.96
N MET A 32 5.20 9.32 -0.62
CA MET A 32 4.36 10.10 -1.55
C MET A 32 5.10 10.46 -2.83
N ARG A 33 6.38 10.84 -2.74
CA ARG A 33 7.22 11.10 -3.92
C ARG A 33 7.36 9.85 -4.80
N VAL A 34 7.62 8.70 -4.20
CA VAL A 34 7.70 7.42 -4.92
C VAL A 34 6.37 7.10 -5.62
N LEU A 35 5.23 7.27 -4.94
CA LEU A 35 3.91 7.04 -5.55
C LEU A 35 3.68 7.95 -6.77
N LEU A 36 3.94 9.25 -6.66
CA LEU A 36 3.81 10.18 -7.79
C LEU A 36 4.73 9.80 -8.95
N ARG A 37 5.94 9.34 -8.65
CA ARG A 37 6.89 8.87 -9.68
C ARG A 37 6.44 7.58 -10.34
N LEU A 38 5.84 6.65 -9.61
CA LEU A 38 5.26 5.44 -10.20
C LEU A 38 4.14 5.79 -11.20
N LEU A 39 3.28 6.75 -10.86
CA LEU A 39 2.23 7.22 -11.75
C LEU A 39 2.81 7.87 -13.01
N VAL A 40 3.76 8.78 -12.87
CA VAL A 40 4.30 9.58 -13.98
C VAL A 40 5.39 8.83 -14.75
N GLU A 41 6.44 8.36 -14.07
CA GLU A 41 7.62 7.77 -14.71
C GLU A 41 7.39 6.35 -15.21
N LYS A 42 6.66 5.54 -14.46
CA LYS A 42 6.38 4.14 -14.81
C LYS A 42 5.02 3.96 -15.47
N GLY A 43 4.14 4.98 -15.43
CA GLY A 43 2.80 4.90 -16.00
C GLY A 43 1.92 3.82 -15.35
N ILE A 44 2.19 3.50 -14.08
CA ILE A 44 1.41 2.51 -13.35
C ILE A 44 0.15 3.20 -12.83
N GLU A 45 -1.02 2.68 -13.17
CA GLU A 45 -2.29 3.21 -12.67
C GLU A 45 -2.43 2.99 -11.15
N LEU A 46 -3.19 3.86 -10.50
CA LEU A 46 -3.28 3.92 -9.04
C LEU A 46 -3.88 2.63 -8.43
N ASP A 47 -4.84 2.01 -9.11
CA ASP A 47 -5.45 0.73 -8.74
C ASP A 47 -4.50 -0.46 -8.83
N ARG A 48 -3.37 -0.30 -9.51
CA ARG A 48 -2.31 -1.30 -9.64
C ARG A 48 -1.14 -1.10 -8.66
N ILE A 49 -1.24 -0.10 -7.80
CA ILE A 49 -0.24 0.18 -6.76
C ILE A 49 -0.83 -0.20 -5.41
N LEU A 50 -0.31 -1.28 -4.82
CA LEU A 50 -0.72 -1.70 -3.48
C LEU A 50 0.14 -0.99 -2.43
N VAL A 51 -0.52 -0.28 -1.52
CA VAL A 51 0.10 0.31 -0.32
C VAL A 51 -0.48 -0.38 0.91
N VAL A 52 0.39 -0.88 1.79
CA VAL A 52 -0.04 -1.60 2.99
C VAL A 52 0.47 -0.91 4.24
N THR A 53 -0.40 -0.78 5.23
CA THR A 53 -0.12 -0.15 6.53
C THR A 53 -0.47 -1.09 7.69
N PHE A 54 -0.14 -0.68 8.91
CA PHE A 54 -0.51 -1.44 10.12
C PHE A 54 -1.85 -1.00 10.72
N THR A 55 -2.25 0.26 10.55
CA THR A 55 -3.43 0.84 11.21
C THR A 55 -4.37 1.53 10.23
N ASN A 56 -5.66 1.55 10.54
CA ASN A 56 -6.65 2.29 9.75
C ASN A 56 -6.32 3.79 9.72
N ALA A 57 -5.91 4.36 10.86
CA ALA A 57 -5.51 5.76 10.91
C ALA A 57 -4.37 6.11 9.93
N ALA A 58 -3.37 5.20 9.78
CA ALA A 58 -2.30 5.39 8.80
C ALA A 58 -2.82 5.24 7.35
N THR A 59 -3.78 4.35 7.11
CA THR A 59 -4.43 4.19 5.81
C THR A 59 -5.17 5.47 5.40
N ASP A 60 -5.97 6.01 6.32
CA ASP A 60 -6.75 7.24 6.10
C ASP A 60 -5.84 8.46 5.89
N GLU A 61 -4.77 8.56 6.68
CA GLU A 61 -3.76 9.60 6.53
C GLU A 61 -3.07 9.53 5.16
N LEU A 62 -2.65 8.34 4.72
CA LEU A 62 -2.00 8.18 3.42
C LEU A 62 -2.93 8.50 2.26
N SER A 63 -4.19 8.07 2.32
CA SER A 63 -5.21 8.36 1.30
C SER A 63 -5.47 9.87 1.21
N SER A 64 -5.64 10.54 2.35
CA SER A 64 -5.82 12.00 2.41
C SER A 64 -4.60 12.76 1.88
N ARG A 65 -3.39 12.35 2.26
CA ARG A 65 -2.14 12.95 1.78
C ARG A 65 -1.94 12.75 0.28
N LEU A 66 -2.26 11.56 -0.24
CA LEU A 66 -2.16 11.30 -1.68
C LEU A 66 -3.10 12.22 -2.46
N ARG A 67 -4.36 12.36 -2.02
CA ARG A 67 -5.33 13.28 -2.64
C ARG A 67 -4.83 14.73 -2.62
N SER A 68 -4.38 15.20 -1.48
CA SER A 68 -3.81 16.55 -1.33
C SER A 68 -2.61 16.77 -2.25
N ASN A 69 -1.67 15.81 -2.28
CA ASN A 69 -0.46 15.94 -3.09
C ASN A 69 -0.77 15.95 -4.59
N LEU A 70 -1.70 15.10 -5.04
CA LEU A 70 -2.15 15.11 -6.45
C LEU A 70 -2.78 16.46 -6.82
N THR A 71 -3.66 16.99 -5.97
CA THR A 71 -4.33 18.27 -6.20
C THR A 71 -3.32 19.41 -6.24
N GLU A 72 -2.44 19.50 -5.23
CA GLU A 72 -1.42 20.56 -5.14
C GLU A 72 -0.44 20.52 -6.33
N LEU A 73 0.01 19.33 -6.72
CA LEU A 73 0.94 19.15 -7.85
C LEU A 73 0.28 19.57 -9.18
N ILE A 74 -0.97 19.17 -9.42
CA ILE A 74 -1.74 19.58 -10.59
C ILE A 74 -1.88 21.11 -10.65
N GLU A 75 -2.22 21.74 -9.53
CA GLU A 75 -2.32 23.20 -9.43
C GLU A 75 -0.98 23.89 -9.67
N GLN A 76 0.10 23.36 -9.08
CA GLN A 76 1.45 23.88 -9.24
C GLN A 76 1.86 23.89 -10.72
N ILE A 77 1.59 22.82 -11.46
CA ILE A 77 1.89 22.71 -12.89
C ILE A 77 1.02 23.69 -13.68
N ARG A 78 -0.31 23.72 -13.46
CA ARG A 78 -1.25 24.57 -14.20
C ARG A 78 -0.96 26.05 -14.04
N LEU A 79 -0.59 26.46 -12.84
CA LEU A 79 -0.31 27.86 -12.52
C LEU A 79 1.15 28.25 -12.79
N ASN A 80 1.97 27.30 -13.22
CA ASN A 80 3.42 27.46 -13.39
C ASN A 80 4.09 28.15 -12.19
N LYS A 81 3.74 27.69 -11.00
CA LYS A 81 4.24 28.26 -9.74
C LYS A 81 5.29 27.35 -9.11
N SER A 82 6.23 27.95 -8.40
CA SER A 82 7.12 27.21 -7.51
C SER A 82 6.35 26.72 -6.29
N GLY A 83 6.64 25.50 -5.82
CA GLY A 83 5.95 24.90 -4.69
C GLY A 83 6.66 23.66 -4.17
N SER A 84 5.93 22.87 -3.42
CA SER A 84 6.45 21.68 -2.69
C SER A 84 7.01 20.59 -3.60
N PHE A 85 6.72 20.61 -4.90
CA PHE A 85 7.07 19.56 -5.87
C PHE A 85 8.11 19.99 -6.90
N ASN A 86 8.86 21.07 -6.66
CA ASN A 86 9.91 21.53 -7.58
C ASN A 86 10.94 20.44 -7.84
N ASP A 87 11.32 19.69 -6.82
CA ASP A 87 12.23 18.55 -6.88
C ASP A 87 11.81 17.52 -7.94
N LEU A 88 10.52 17.17 -7.97
CA LEU A 88 9.97 16.25 -8.97
C LEU A 88 9.88 16.90 -10.37
N LEU A 89 9.38 18.13 -10.43
CA LEU A 89 9.20 18.84 -11.70
C LEU A 89 10.53 19.08 -12.40
N ASP A 90 11.57 19.45 -11.65
CA ASP A 90 12.93 19.62 -12.18
C ASP A 90 13.48 18.28 -12.71
N SER A 91 13.36 17.20 -11.93
CA SER A 91 13.77 15.86 -12.33
C SER A 91 13.02 15.38 -13.57
N TRP A 92 11.72 15.65 -13.69
CA TRP A 92 10.94 15.28 -14.87
C TRP A 92 11.26 16.17 -16.07
N GLY A 93 11.57 17.45 -15.86
CA GLY A 93 12.06 18.35 -16.90
C GLY A 93 13.38 17.89 -17.49
N GLU A 94 14.35 17.50 -16.66
CA GLU A 94 15.62 16.91 -17.08
C GLU A 94 15.43 15.63 -17.89
N LYS A 95 14.46 14.78 -17.51
CA LYS A 95 14.08 13.56 -18.22
C LYS A 95 13.20 13.82 -19.47
N LYS A 96 12.89 15.09 -19.77
CA LYS A 96 12.08 15.54 -20.90
C LYS A 96 10.65 14.99 -20.93
N TYR A 97 10.02 14.82 -19.77
CA TYR A 97 8.60 14.51 -19.72
C TYR A 97 7.77 15.74 -20.13
N SER A 98 6.79 15.55 -21.01
CA SER A 98 5.84 16.61 -21.40
C SER A 98 4.92 16.94 -20.22
N GLN A 99 4.71 18.24 -19.96
CA GLN A 99 3.79 18.69 -18.92
C GLN A 99 2.35 18.21 -19.15
N ASP A 100 1.91 18.15 -20.41
CA ASP A 100 0.57 17.65 -20.75
C ASP A 100 0.39 16.18 -20.36
N ILE A 101 1.39 15.35 -20.64
CA ILE A 101 1.37 13.92 -20.25
C ILE A 101 1.40 13.77 -18.74
N ILE A 102 2.19 14.58 -18.03
CA ILE A 102 2.22 14.57 -16.57
C ILE A 102 0.84 14.93 -16.03
N LEU A 103 0.24 16.02 -16.51
CA LEU A 103 -1.09 16.46 -16.09
C LEU A 103 -2.17 15.40 -16.35
N GLU A 104 -2.18 14.79 -17.52
CA GLU A 104 -3.13 13.74 -17.88
C GLU A 104 -3.05 12.57 -16.90
N LYS A 105 -1.85 12.08 -16.60
CA LYS A 105 -1.64 10.97 -15.65
C LYS A 105 -2.07 11.33 -14.24
N LEU A 106 -1.72 12.52 -13.77
CA LEU A 106 -2.09 12.98 -12.41
C LEU A 106 -3.60 13.19 -12.28
N GLN A 107 -4.26 13.75 -13.30
CA GLN A 107 -5.71 13.91 -13.31
C GLN A 107 -6.45 12.57 -13.34
N THR A 108 -5.95 11.64 -14.15
CA THR A 108 -6.48 10.27 -14.18
C THR A 108 -6.36 9.61 -12.82
N ALA A 109 -5.21 9.75 -12.15
CA ALA A 109 -5.01 9.23 -10.80
C ALA A 109 -5.93 9.90 -9.77
N LEU A 110 -6.11 11.22 -9.85
CA LEU A 110 -7.00 11.96 -8.96
C LEU A 110 -8.47 11.55 -9.12
N ASN A 111 -8.90 11.32 -10.36
CA ASN A 111 -10.28 10.87 -10.64
C ASN A 111 -10.54 9.43 -10.13
N LYS A 112 -9.50 8.60 -10.08
CA LYS A 112 -9.57 7.20 -9.58
C LYS A 112 -9.07 7.06 -8.15
N ILE A 113 -8.97 8.15 -7.38
CA ILE A 113 -8.33 8.10 -6.06
C ILE A 113 -9.08 7.22 -5.06
N ASP A 114 -10.39 7.11 -5.20
CA ASP A 114 -11.24 6.28 -4.34
C ASP A 114 -11.04 4.77 -4.63
N ASP A 115 -10.46 4.43 -5.78
CA ASP A 115 -10.08 3.05 -6.15
C ASP A 115 -8.64 2.71 -5.72
N ALA A 116 -7.95 3.62 -5.04
CA ALA A 116 -6.57 3.40 -4.58
C ALA A 116 -6.48 2.20 -3.65
N ALA A 117 -5.59 1.27 -3.97
CA ALA A 117 -5.39 0.07 -3.16
C ALA A 117 -4.51 0.35 -1.94
N ILE A 118 -5.02 1.16 -1.00
CA ILE A 118 -4.37 1.50 0.28
C ILE A 118 -5.12 0.78 1.40
N PHE A 119 -4.49 -0.23 2.01
CA PHE A 119 -5.13 -1.10 3.00
C PHE A 119 -4.27 -1.30 4.23
N THR A 120 -4.90 -1.71 5.32
CA THR A 120 -4.17 -2.40 6.38
C THR A 120 -3.81 -3.82 5.92
N ILE A 121 -2.79 -4.44 6.55
CA ILE A 121 -2.43 -5.84 6.27
C ILE A 121 -3.67 -6.75 6.40
N HIS A 122 -4.44 -6.59 7.47
CA HIS A 122 -5.66 -7.38 7.71
C HIS A 122 -6.74 -7.11 6.63
N GLY A 123 -6.99 -5.84 6.30
CA GLY A 123 -7.96 -5.46 5.27
C GLY A 123 -7.59 -6.01 3.90
N PHE A 124 -6.31 -5.99 3.55
CA PHE A 124 -5.83 -6.59 2.31
C PHE A 124 -6.02 -8.10 2.28
N CYS A 125 -5.63 -8.81 3.35
CA CYS A 125 -5.83 -10.25 3.45
C CYS A 125 -7.31 -10.63 3.33
N GLN A 126 -8.20 -9.87 4.01
CA GLN A 126 -9.64 -10.08 3.95
C GLN A 126 -10.18 -9.89 2.52
N ARG A 127 -9.76 -8.84 1.82
CA ARG A 127 -10.15 -8.59 0.43
C ARG A 127 -9.72 -9.73 -0.50
N ILE A 128 -8.46 -10.17 -0.39
CA ILE A 128 -7.98 -11.31 -1.19
C ILE A 128 -8.79 -12.57 -0.92
N LEU A 129 -9.11 -12.86 0.34
CA LEU A 129 -9.93 -14.02 0.68
C LEU A 129 -11.33 -13.91 0.07
N GLN A 130 -11.97 -12.74 0.12
CA GLN A 130 -13.27 -12.50 -0.50
C GLN A 130 -13.20 -12.71 -2.02
N ASP A 131 -12.22 -12.11 -2.70
CA ASP A 131 -12.05 -12.25 -4.15
C ASP A 131 -11.80 -13.72 -4.56
N PHE A 132 -11.06 -14.47 -3.75
CA PHE A 132 -10.84 -15.91 -3.98
C PHE A 132 -12.11 -16.74 -3.85
N VAL A 133 -12.96 -16.42 -2.87
CA VAL A 133 -14.22 -17.11 -2.63
C VAL A 133 -15.21 -16.86 -3.76
N PHE A 134 -15.35 -15.63 -4.23
CA PHE A 134 -16.18 -15.32 -5.39
C PHE A 134 -15.71 -16.03 -6.66
N SER A 135 -14.39 -16.20 -6.81
CA SER A 135 -13.81 -16.93 -7.94
C SER A 135 -14.04 -18.44 -7.87
N SER A 136 -14.17 -19.03 -6.68
CA SER A 136 -14.29 -20.48 -6.47
C SER A 136 -15.74 -21.01 -6.40
N LYS A 137 -16.77 -20.18 -6.72
CA LYS A 137 -18.21 -20.53 -6.65
C LYS A 137 -18.69 -21.02 -5.28
N GLY A 138 -17.99 -20.74 -4.21
CA GLY A 138 -18.42 -21.03 -2.86
C GLY A 138 -19.13 -19.83 -2.24
N ASN A 139 -20.35 -20.02 -1.78
CA ASN A 139 -21.06 -19.04 -0.93
C ASN A 139 -20.48 -19.14 0.49
N TYR A 140 -19.40 -18.42 0.76
CA TYR A 140 -18.87 -18.27 2.11
C TYR A 140 -18.96 -16.79 2.50
N ASP A 141 -19.87 -16.49 3.40
CA ASP A 141 -19.89 -15.21 4.10
C ASP A 141 -18.77 -15.22 5.13
N PHE A 142 -17.69 -14.49 4.86
CA PHE A 142 -16.60 -14.32 5.83
C PHE A 142 -16.90 -13.11 6.70
N GLU A 143 -17.45 -13.35 7.85
CA GLU A 143 -17.44 -12.37 8.93
C GLU A 143 -16.16 -12.50 9.75
N ILE A 144 -15.56 -11.37 10.12
CA ILE A 144 -14.52 -11.34 11.15
C ILE A 144 -15.22 -11.61 12.47
N GLY A 145 -15.25 -12.88 12.85
CA GLY A 145 -15.81 -13.31 14.14
C GLY A 145 -14.73 -13.46 15.19
N ASP A 146 -15.18 -13.54 16.45
CA ASP A 146 -14.32 -14.01 17.54
C ASP A 146 -13.92 -15.48 17.27
N ASP A 147 -12.63 -15.72 17.08
CA ASP A 147 -12.08 -17.04 16.79
C ASP A 147 -11.82 -17.90 18.04
N SER A 148 -12.21 -17.42 19.23
CA SER A 148 -12.03 -18.12 20.51
C SER A 148 -12.63 -19.54 20.46
N ASN A 149 -13.86 -19.66 19.95
CA ASN A 149 -14.51 -20.96 19.79
C ASN A 149 -13.79 -21.87 18.77
N ALA A 150 -13.23 -21.31 17.71
CA ALA A 150 -12.47 -22.08 16.71
C ALA A 150 -11.13 -22.54 17.28
N LYS A 151 -10.45 -21.70 18.07
CA LYS A 151 -9.22 -22.04 18.79
C LYS A 151 -9.44 -23.13 19.83
N ASP A 152 -10.48 -23.00 20.65
CA ASP A 152 -10.82 -23.99 21.66
C ASP A 152 -11.18 -25.35 21.04
N LYS A 153 -11.92 -25.34 19.94
CA LYS A 153 -12.26 -26.53 19.18
C LYS A 153 -11.02 -27.15 18.52
N ALA A 154 -10.14 -26.37 17.96
CA ALA A 154 -8.89 -26.84 17.39
C ALA A 154 -7.97 -27.42 18.48
N LEU A 155 -7.82 -26.72 19.60
CA LEU A 155 -7.03 -27.17 20.74
C LEU A 155 -7.58 -28.47 21.32
N SER A 156 -8.89 -28.56 21.58
CA SER A 156 -9.52 -29.77 22.10
C SER A 156 -9.39 -30.95 21.15
N THR A 157 -9.52 -30.72 19.84
CA THR A 157 -9.30 -31.76 18.81
C THR A 157 -7.84 -32.20 18.77
N PHE A 158 -6.90 -31.26 18.83
CA PHE A 158 -5.47 -31.56 18.89
C PHE A 158 -5.12 -32.39 20.13
N LEU A 159 -5.57 -31.99 21.29
CA LEU A 159 -5.35 -32.69 22.56
C LEU A 159 -5.95 -34.11 22.49
N ARG A 160 -7.21 -34.23 22.05
CA ARG A 160 -7.87 -35.56 21.93
C ARG A 160 -7.14 -36.49 20.96
N THR A 161 -6.56 -35.96 19.87
CA THR A 161 -5.90 -36.77 18.85
C THR A 161 -4.47 -37.16 19.23
N ASN A 162 -3.75 -36.31 19.95
CA ASN A 162 -2.32 -36.44 20.18
C ASN A 162 -1.96 -36.88 21.59
N LEU A 163 -2.72 -36.50 22.63
CA LEU A 163 -2.46 -36.90 24.01
C LEU A 163 -2.51 -38.42 24.22
N PRO A 164 -3.52 -39.16 23.70
CA PRO A 164 -3.54 -40.62 23.84
C PRO A 164 -2.37 -41.31 23.17
N LYS A 165 -1.81 -40.73 22.10
CA LYS A 165 -0.62 -41.24 21.40
C LYS A 165 0.67 -40.99 22.18
N ALA A 166 0.77 -39.85 22.84
CA ALA A 166 1.93 -39.46 23.63
C ALA A 166 1.92 -40.07 25.03
N TYR A 167 0.73 -40.33 25.59
CA TYR A 167 0.54 -40.87 26.92
C TYR A 167 -0.53 -42.01 26.91
N PRO A 168 -0.15 -43.25 26.55
CA PRO A 168 -1.07 -44.40 26.58
C PRO A 168 -1.63 -44.60 28.01
N GLY A 169 -2.95 -44.43 28.19
CA GLY A 169 -3.64 -44.51 29.50
C GLY A 169 -4.26 -43.17 29.96
N TYR A 170 -4.12 -42.12 29.20
CA TYR A 170 -4.87 -40.86 29.48
C TYR A 170 -6.35 -41.08 29.10
N PRO A 171 -7.32 -40.75 29.98
CA PRO A 171 -8.74 -40.94 29.69
C PRO A 171 -9.16 -40.07 28.53
N THR A 172 -9.88 -40.63 27.54
CA THR A 172 -10.45 -39.97 26.38
C THR A 172 -11.69 -39.19 26.68
#